data_0bfdff8a7662f9f673bb4b1d588867a5
#
_entry.id   0bfdff8a7662f9f673bb4b1d588867a5
#
_cell.length_a   1.000
_cell.length_b   1.000
_cell.length_c   1.000
_cell.angle_alpha   90.00
_cell.angle_beta   90.00
_cell.angle_gamma   90.00
#
_symmetry.space_group_name_H-M   'P 1'
#
loop_
_entity.id
_entity.type
_entity.pdbx_description
1 polymer ?
#
loop_
_entity_poly.entity_id
_entity_poly.type
_entity_poly.pdbx_seq_one_letter_code
_entity_poly.pdbx_strand_id
1 'polypeptide(L)'
;MFHLASSLYTQYSKREQYNILILGLDNAGKTTFLEHIKLLYPSSTAATGSAPEPLKKSSTSNNNGPALTSNSTTTANGESEELRSTTSILKSKRILPTVGQNTTTVKFEASDKHNPLATQFRNINLKFWDLGGQKSLRNMWSRYFTQCHGIIFVIDSTDAARFQECYETLIEIAHDDSWVIGGDDEESKISSNGTVNVPVLMLANKQDLPQAVDLVSLKTGVFIKLVSELEATDSKLIPVSVLENQGLKESLEWLVARLIYNKGNKRPEYK
;
A
#
# COMPACT_ATOMS: atom_id res chain seq x y z
N MET A 1 -33.06 25.12 11.45
CA MET A 1 -32.72 24.47 10.17
C MET A 1 -31.21 24.41 9.88
N PHE A 2 -30.42 25.40 10.28
CA PHE A 2 -28.93 25.39 10.03
C PHE A 2 -28.19 24.26 10.75
N HIS A 3 -28.60 23.81 11.91
CA HIS A 3 -27.94 22.73 12.65
C HIS A 3 -28.07 21.36 11.97
N LEU A 4 -29.16 21.06 11.29
CA LEU A 4 -29.34 19.82 10.53
C LEU A 4 -28.48 19.82 9.28
N ALA A 5 -28.42 20.94 8.54
CA ALA A 5 -27.57 21.06 7.36
C ALA A 5 -26.08 21.00 7.73
N SER A 6 -25.67 21.63 8.82
CA SER A 6 -24.30 21.57 9.34
C SER A 6 -23.92 20.15 9.79
N SER A 7 -24.83 19.44 10.49
CA SER A 7 -24.61 18.06 10.91
C SER A 7 -24.49 17.10 9.71
N LEU A 8 -25.36 17.23 8.71
CA LEU A 8 -25.30 16.46 7.47
C LEU A 8 -24.03 16.76 6.68
N TYR A 9 -23.63 18.04 6.58
CA TYR A 9 -22.39 18.42 5.92
C TYR A 9 -21.16 17.86 6.62
N THR A 10 -21.12 17.91 7.97
CA THR A 10 -20.03 17.36 8.78
C THR A 10 -19.98 15.83 8.64
N GLN A 11 -21.12 15.16 8.55
CA GLN A 11 -21.19 13.71 8.35
C GLN A 11 -20.78 13.29 6.94
N TYR A 12 -21.10 14.11 5.93
CA TYR A 12 -20.72 13.86 4.52
C TYR A 12 -19.25 14.21 4.22
N SER A 13 -18.64 15.13 4.96
CA SER A 13 -17.24 15.55 4.78
C SER A 13 -16.23 14.72 5.57
N LYS A 14 -16.68 13.84 6.48
CA LYS A 14 -15.78 12.94 7.21
C LYS A 14 -15.10 11.97 6.27
N ARG A 15 -13.78 11.96 6.29
CA ARG A 15 -12.95 11.00 5.54
C ARG A 15 -12.63 9.80 6.41
N GLU A 16 -12.85 8.62 5.85
CA GLU A 16 -12.44 7.38 6.49
C GLU A 16 -10.94 7.21 6.37
N GLN A 17 -10.26 6.91 7.47
CA GLN A 17 -8.83 6.62 7.49
C GLN A 17 -8.61 5.20 8.00
N TYR A 18 -7.87 4.42 7.21
CA TYR A 18 -7.44 3.09 7.56
C TYR A 18 -5.93 3.07 7.81
N ASN A 19 -5.52 2.49 8.94
CA ASN A 19 -4.12 2.31 9.30
C ASN A 19 -3.63 0.97 8.76
N ILE A 20 -2.58 0.99 7.95
CA ILE A 20 -2.02 -0.19 7.28
C ILE A 20 -0.57 -0.36 7.73
N LEU A 21 -0.22 -1.53 8.22
CA LEU A 21 1.16 -1.86 8.54
C LEU A 21 1.86 -2.46 7.33
N ILE A 22 3.08 -1.99 7.04
CA ILE A 22 3.96 -2.58 6.04
C ILE A 22 5.04 -3.35 6.79
N LEU A 23 4.95 -4.67 6.75
CA LEU A 23 5.80 -5.62 7.45
C LEU A 23 6.57 -6.50 6.47
N GLY A 24 7.50 -7.28 6.96
CA GLY A 24 8.34 -8.19 6.17
C GLY A 24 9.80 -8.08 6.58
N LEU A 25 10.62 -9.02 6.13
CA LEU A 25 12.03 -9.06 6.48
C LEU A 25 12.77 -7.82 5.94
N ASP A 26 13.99 -7.60 6.41
CA ASP A 26 14.86 -6.58 5.85
C ASP A 26 15.16 -6.86 4.38
N ASN A 27 15.40 -5.80 3.61
CA ASN A 27 15.65 -5.84 2.16
C ASN A 27 14.49 -6.36 1.28
N ALA A 28 13.30 -6.65 1.83
CA ALA A 28 12.15 -7.11 1.05
C ALA A 28 11.55 -6.03 0.11
N GLY A 29 11.87 -4.75 0.33
CA GLY A 29 11.39 -3.64 -0.50
C GLY A 29 10.23 -2.85 0.12
N LYS A 30 10.01 -2.95 1.43
CA LYS A 30 8.95 -2.23 2.17
C LYS A 30 8.98 -0.72 1.97
N THR A 31 10.14 -0.11 2.24
CA THR A 31 10.32 1.34 2.11
C THR A 31 10.25 1.77 0.64
N THR A 32 10.73 0.95 -0.29
CA THR A 32 10.58 1.19 -1.71
C THR A 32 9.10 1.19 -2.12
N PHE A 33 8.31 0.26 -1.58
CA PHE A 33 6.86 0.21 -1.77
C PHE A 33 6.20 1.49 -1.25
N LEU A 34 6.52 1.93 -0.02
CA LEU A 34 5.98 3.17 0.53
C LEU A 34 6.32 4.40 -0.33
N GLU A 35 7.56 4.49 -0.81
CA GLU A 35 7.98 5.58 -1.68
C GLU A 35 7.27 5.54 -3.04
N HIS A 36 7.02 4.35 -3.58
CA HIS A 36 6.24 4.21 -4.82
C HIS A 36 4.78 4.65 -4.62
N ILE A 37 4.16 4.26 -3.52
CA ILE A 37 2.79 4.68 -3.19
C ILE A 37 2.68 6.21 -3.09
N LYS A 38 3.67 6.90 -2.53
CA LYS A 38 3.71 8.37 -2.49
C LYS A 38 3.72 9.00 -3.89
N LEU A 39 4.35 8.34 -4.86
CA LEU A 39 4.37 8.82 -6.24
C LEU A 39 3.04 8.52 -6.97
N LEU A 40 2.44 7.36 -6.71
CA LEU A 40 1.15 6.98 -7.31
C LEU A 40 -0.03 7.81 -6.77
N TYR A 41 0.03 8.19 -5.50
CA TYR A 41 -1.03 8.92 -4.81
C TYR A 41 -0.46 10.18 -4.13
N PRO A 42 -0.07 11.22 -4.90
CA PRO A 42 0.51 12.42 -4.32
C PRO A 42 -0.50 13.12 -3.40
N SER A 43 -0.07 13.40 -2.17
CA SER A 43 -0.88 14.16 -1.22
C SER A 43 -1.00 15.60 -1.71
N SER A 44 -2.21 16.14 -1.73
CA SER A 44 -2.52 17.50 -2.17
C SER A 44 -1.87 18.63 -1.33
N THR A 45 -1.10 18.28 -0.30
CA THR A 45 -0.36 19.23 0.56
C THR A 45 1.05 19.55 0.09
N ALA A 46 1.54 18.94 -1.02
CA ALA A 46 2.89 19.19 -1.53
C ALA A 46 2.99 20.37 -2.53
N ALA A 47 1.92 21.16 -2.71
CA ALA A 47 1.88 22.27 -3.68
C ALA A 47 2.36 23.65 -3.11
N THR A 48 3.03 23.69 -1.95
CA THR A 48 3.64 24.92 -1.40
C THR A 48 5.11 24.69 -1.01
N GLY A 49 5.92 24.40 -2.01
CA GLY A 49 7.37 24.38 -1.89
C GLY A 49 7.96 24.80 -3.21
N SER A 50 8.31 26.09 -3.30
CA SER A 50 9.10 26.82 -4.33
C SER A 50 9.71 25.95 -5.43
N ALA A 51 9.19 26.12 -6.66
CA ALA A 51 9.89 25.77 -7.87
C ALA A 51 11.20 26.56 -7.97
N PRO A 52 12.34 25.97 -8.35
CA PRO A 52 13.51 26.72 -8.74
C PRO A 52 13.25 27.42 -10.09
N GLU A 53 13.43 28.73 -10.13
CA GLU A 53 13.33 29.54 -11.34
C GLU A 53 14.26 28.99 -12.44
N PRO A 54 13.80 28.93 -13.69
CA PRO A 54 14.67 28.59 -14.80
C PRO A 54 15.56 29.80 -15.14
N LEU A 55 16.86 29.62 -15.07
CA LEU A 55 17.87 30.54 -15.57
C LEU A 55 17.61 30.90 -17.02
N LYS A 56 17.30 32.18 -17.26
CA LYS A 56 17.24 32.78 -18.59
C LYS A 56 18.60 32.69 -19.26
N LYS A 57 18.71 31.92 -20.33
CA LYS A 57 19.74 32.12 -21.36
C LYS A 57 19.10 32.77 -22.57
N SER A 58 19.51 33.99 -22.82
CA SER A 58 19.27 34.74 -24.04
C SER A 58 20.14 34.18 -25.18
N SER A 59 19.55 33.87 -26.32
CA SER A 59 20.18 34.14 -27.62
C SER A 59 19.17 33.92 -28.75
N THR A 60 19.06 34.96 -29.52
CA THR A 60 18.40 35.20 -30.80
C THR A 60 18.81 34.19 -31.89
N SER A 61 17.86 33.72 -32.70
CA SER A 61 17.85 33.98 -34.18
C SER A 61 16.73 33.20 -34.91
N ASN A 62 16.19 33.88 -35.90
CA ASN A 62 15.15 33.54 -36.86
C ASN A 62 15.38 32.20 -37.60
N ASN A 63 14.29 31.46 -37.96
CA ASN A 63 13.90 31.31 -39.36
C ASN A 63 12.56 30.56 -39.54
N ASN A 64 11.85 31.01 -40.56
CA ASN A 64 10.54 30.59 -41.04
C ASN A 64 10.52 29.19 -41.67
N GLY A 65 9.36 28.50 -41.54
CA GLY A 65 8.96 27.38 -42.42
C GLY A 65 7.68 26.70 -41.93
N PRO A 66 6.81 26.21 -42.81
CA PRO A 66 5.39 26.20 -42.57
C PRO A 66 4.79 24.99 -41.87
N ALA A 67 3.60 25.22 -41.35
CA ALA A 67 2.71 24.30 -40.67
C ALA A 67 2.40 23.02 -41.46
N LEU A 68 2.45 21.87 -40.77
CA LEU A 68 1.73 20.67 -41.14
C LEU A 68 0.93 20.20 -39.92
N THR A 69 -0.36 20.30 -40.08
CA THR A 69 -1.38 19.69 -39.21
C THR A 69 -1.24 18.19 -39.20
N SER A 70 -1.13 17.63 -38.01
CA SER A 70 -1.39 16.21 -37.79
C SER A 70 -2.17 16.02 -36.49
N ASN A 71 -3.27 15.33 -36.65
CA ASN A 71 -4.36 15.09 -35.74
C ASN A 71 -3.91 14.40 -34.42
N SER A 72 -4.54 14.85 -33.37
CA SER A 72 -4.58 14.32 -32.03
C SER A 72 -4.99 12.84 -31.96
N THR A 73 -4.10 12.01 -31.43
CA THR A 73 -4.46 10.72 -30.83
C THR A 73 -3.87 10.75 -29.41
N THR A 74 -4.61 11.35 -28.51
CA THR A 74 -4.21 11.51 -27.12
C THR A 74 -5.10 10.61 -26.29
N THR A 75 -4.59 9.45 -25.79
CA THR A 75 -5.02 8.86 -24.50
C THR A 75 -4.14 7.71 -24.01
N ALA A 76 -3.38 7.00 -24.87
CA ALA A 76 -2.55 5.85 -24.43
C ALA A 76 -1.10 6.21 -24.04
N ASN A 77 -0.60 7.36 -24.45
CA ASN A 77 0.82 7.72 -24.28
C ASN A 77 1.13 8.40 -22.93
N GLY A 78 0.15 9.04 -22.29
CA GLY A 78 0.36 9.78 -21.04
C GLY A 78 0.67 8.88 -19.84
N GLU A 79 -0.05 7.76 -19.68
CA GLU A 79 0.18 6.81 -18.56
C GLU A 79 1.54 6.11 -18.67
N SER A 80 2.00 5.83 -19.90
CA SER A 80 3.30 5.18 -20.14
C SER A 80 4.49 6.08 -19.82
N GLU A 81 4.38 7.38 -20.04
CA GLU A 81 5.43 8.36 -19.75
C GLU A 81 5.51 8.67 -18.24
N GLU A 82 4.38 8.81 -17.58
CA GLU A 82 4.32 9.03 -16.13
C GLU A 82 4.88 7.81 -15.36
N LEU A 83 4.57 6.60 -15.84
CA LEU A 83 5.07 5.35 -15.27
C LEU A 83 6.59 5.22 -15.42
N ARG A 84 7.15 5.55 -16.58
CA ARG A 84 8.61 5.57 -16.82
C ARG A 84 9.31 6.61 -15.96
N SER A 85 8.68 7.75 -15.73
CA SER A 85 9.19 8.80 -14.85
C SER A 85 9.26 8.33 -13.39
N THR A 86 8.22 7.70 -12.86
CA THR A 86 8.19 7.19 -11.48
C THR A 86 9.22 6.09 -11.23
N THR A 87 9.36 5.14 -12.16
CA THR A 87 10.36 4.07 -12.09
C THR A 87 11.78 4.63 -12.10
N SER A 88 12.08 5.62 -12.94
CA SER A 88 13.41 6.25 -13.01
C SER A 88 13.76 7.00 -11.72
N ILE A 89 12.80 7.67 -11.11
CA ILE A 89 12.97 8.37 -9.83
C ILE A 89 13.32 7.38 -8.72
N LEU A 90 12.59 6.25 -8.63
CA LEU A 90 12.84 5.23 -7.61
C LEU A 90 14.21 4.53 -7.80
N LYS A 91 14.60 4.24 -9.04
CA LYS A 91 15.91 3.65 -9.34
C LYS A 91 17.08 4.56 -8.96
N SER A 92 16.89 5.87 -9.04
CA SER A 92 17.91 6.86 -8.63
C SER A 92 17.94 7.13 -7.12
N LYS A 93 16.87 6.79 -6.40
CA LYS A 93 16.72 7.08 -4.97
C LYS A 93 17.46 6.04 -4.11
N ARG A 94 18.41 6.49 -3.30
CA ARG A 94 19.05 5.62 -2.31
C ARG A 94 18.11 5.36 -1.14
N ILE A 95 17.59 4.15 -1.03
CA ILE A 95 16.78 3.71 0.10
C ILE A 95 17.70 3.14 1.19
N LEU A 96 17.62 3.73 2.38
CA LEU A 96 18.37 3.26 3.54
C LEU A 96 17.50 2.30 4.36
N PRO A 97 18.11 1.36 5.12
CA PRO A 97 17.38 0.53 6.05
C PRO A 97 16.58 1.36 7.05
N THR A 98 15.31 1.00 7.26
CA THR A 98 14.43 1.70 8.18
C THR A 98 14.82 1.38 9.62
N VAL A 99 15.22 2.40 10.37
CA VAL A 99 15.43 2.33 11.82
C VAL A 99 14.23 2.97 12.50
N GLY A 100 13.39 2.13 13.13
CA GLY A 100 12.12 2.57 13.72
C GLY A 100 10.95 2.49 12.74
N GLN A 101 10.28 3.61 12.48
CA GLN A 101 9.06 3.67 11.66
C GLN A 101 9.06 4.87 10.71
N ASN A 102 8.46 4.70 9.52
CA ASN A 102 8.06 5.79 8.64
C ASN A 102 6.54 5.79 8.49
N THR A 103 5.92 6.97 8.49
CA THR A 103 4.47 7.08 8.30
C THR A 103 4.13 7.98 7.13
N THR A 104 3.11 7.60 6.38
CA THR A 104 2.61 8.40 5.26
C THR A 104 1.11 8.20 5.13
N THR A 105 0.39 9.28 4.87
CA THR A 105 -1.04 9.21 4.56
C THR A 105 -1.26 9.62 3.11
N VAL A 106 -1.95 8.79 2.37
CA VAL A 106 -2.32 9.06 0.97
C VAL A 106 -3.83 9.00 0.82
N LYS A 107 -4.36 9.78 -0.13
CA LYS A 107 -5.76 9.69 -0.54
C LYS A 107 -5.86 8.60 -1.60
N PHE A 108 -6.61 7.55 -1.32
CA PHE A 108 -6.81 6.47 -2.27
C PHE A 108 -7.83 6.87 -3.33
N GLU A 109 -7.50 6.59 -4.59
CA GLU A 109 -8.39 6.73 -5.74
C GLU A 109 -8.33 5.43 -6.54
N ALA A 110 -9.50 4.83 -6.82
CA ALA A 110 -9.56 3.60 -7.61
C ALA A 110 -9.13 3.87 -9.06
N SER A 111 -8.44 2.91 -9.66
CA SER A 111 -7.91 3.03 -11.03
C SER A 111 -9.00 3.17 -12.08
N ASP A 112 -10.09 2.41 -11.94
CA ASP A 112 -11.21 2.44 -12.85
C ASP A 112 -12.40 3.24 -12.29
N LYS A 113 -12.57 4.46 -12.79
CA LYS A 113 -13.69 5.34 -12.41
C LYS A 113 -15.06 4.83 -12.90
N HIS A 114 -15.09 3.88 -13.84
CA HIS A 114 -16.30 3.27 -14.37
C HIS A 114 -16.71 2.02 -13.60
N ASN A 115 -15.84 1.52 -12.70
CA ASN A 115 -16.19 0.41 -11.83
C ASN A 115 -17.31 0.81 -10.87
N PRO A 116 -18.44 0.08 -10.80
CA PRO A 116 -19.53 0.37 -9.87
C PRO A 116 -19.07 0.44 -8.41
N LEU A 117 -17.99 -0.28 -8.06
CA LEU A 117 -17.37 -0.23 -6.74
C LEU A 117 -16.54 1.05 -6.51
N ALA A 118 -16.19 1.79 -7.54
CA ALA A 118 -15.40 3.04 -7.42
C ALA A 118 -16.09 4.09 -6.53
N THR A 119 -17.43 4.05 -6.45
CA THR A 119 -18.19 4.92 -5.53
C THR A 119 -17.95 4.57 -4.06
N GLN A 120 -17.67 3.31 -3.74
CA GLN A 120 -17.36 2.85 -2.38
C GLN A 120 -15.96 3.28 -1.93
N PHE A 121 -15.05 3.52 -2.89
CA PHE A 121 -13.68 3.95 -2.64
C PHE A 121 -13.52 5.48 -2.48
N ARG A 122 -14.61 6.22 -2.45
CA ARG A 122 -14.55 7.68 -2.30
C ARG A 122 -14.20 8.09 -0.88
N ASN A 123 -13.35 9.12 -0.77
CA ASN A 123 -12.96 9.74 0.51
C ASN A 123 -12.23 8.81 1.49
N ILE A 124 -11.45 7.86 0.97
CA ILE A 124 -10.64 6.95 1.78
C ILE A 124 -9.22 7.49 1.88
N ASN A 125 -8.72 7.61 3.09
CA ASN A 125 -7.31 7.86 3.39
C ASN A 125 -6.66 6.56 3.89
N LEU A 126 -5.51 6.24 3.32
CA LEU A 126 -4.68 5.12 3.76
C LEU A 126 -3.46 5.69 4.49
N LYS A 127 -3.34 5.38 5.78
CA LYS A 127 -2.18 5.72 6.58
C LYS A 127 -1.28 4.51 6.70
N PHE A 128 -0.15 4.56 6.02
CA PHE A 128 0.85 3.50 6.03
C PHE A 128 1.88 3.72 7.14
N TRP A 129 2.26 2.62 7.77
CA TRP A 129 3.32 2.53 8.77
C TRP A 129 4.35 1.52 8.28
N ASP A 130 5.48 2.02 7.73
CA ASP A 130 6.61 1.18 7.30
C ASP A 130 7.51 0.94 8.50
N LEU A 131 7.56 -0.30 8.97
CA LEU A 131 8.32 -0.71 10.14
C LEU A 131 9.61 -1.44 9.75
N GLY A 132 10.66 -1.23 10.55
CA GLY A 132 11.95 -1.89 10.34
C GLY A 132 11.82 -3.41 10.34
N GLY A 133 12.41 -4.06 9.30
CA GLY A 133 12.33 -5.52 9.11
C GLY A 133 13.48 -6.32 9.73
N GLN A 134 14.48 -5.64 10.29
CA GLN A 134 15.60 -6.30 10.97
C GLN A 134 15.08 -7.11 12.17
N LYS A 135 15.65 -8.29 12.40
CA LYS A 135 15.19 -9.22 13.44
C LYS A 135 15.07 -8.56 14.82
N SER A 136 16.03 -7.71 15.19
CA SER A 136 16.02 -6.97 16.46
C SER A 136 14.90 -5.94 16.60
N LEU A 137 14.27 -5.51 15.50
CA LEU A 137 13.21 -4.51 15.50
C LEU A 137 11.80 -5.11 15.44
N ARG A 138 11.66 -6.39 15.09
CA ARG A 138 10.33 -7.02 14.88
C ARG A 138 9.50 -7.08 16.15
N ASN A 139 10.12 -7.19 17.34
CA ASN A 139 9.42 -7.16 18.62
C ASN A 139 8.61 -5.87 18.86
N MET A 140 8.86 -4.83 18.06
CA MET A 140 8.07 -3.59 18.14
C MET A 140 6.77 -3.64 17.34
N TRP A 141 6.58 -4.60 16.45
CA TRP A 141 5.43 -4.66 15.52
C TRP A 141 4.11 -4.83 16.28
N SER A 142 4.08 -5.65 17.33
CA SER A 142 2.89 -5.91 18.15
C SER A 142 2.26 -4.64 18.74
N ARG A 143 3.06 -3.61 19.00
CA ARG A 143 2.57 -2.32 19.52
C ARG A 143 1.61 -1.60 18.55
N TYR A 144 1.63 -1.96 17.28
CA TYR A 144 0.80 -1.36 16.24
C TYR A 144 -0.43 -2.18 15.87
N PHE A 145 -0.49 -3.45 16.29
CA PHE A 145 -1.54 -4.39 15.88
C PHE A 145 -2.93 -3.94 16.35
N THR A 146 -3.06 -3.37 17.54
CA THR A 146 -4.33 -2.86 18.06
C THR A 146 -4.93 -1.73 17.20
N GLN A 147 -4.10 -0.90 16.57
CA GLN A 147 -4.51 0.23 15.74
C GLN A 147 -4.59 -0.10 14.24
N CYS A 148 -4.14 -1.29 13.86
CA CYS A 148 -4.01 -1.70 12.47
C CYS A 148 -5.36 -2.17 11.91
N HIS A 149 -5.70 -1.74 10.69
CA HIS A 149 -6.88 -2.16 9.95
C HIS A 149 -6.55 -3.17 8.85
N GLY A 150 -5.29 -3.27 8.45
CA GLY A 150 -4.80 -4.22 7.45
C GLY A 150 -3.28 -4.31 7.45
N ILE A 151 -2.77 -5.44 6.99
CA ILE A 151 -1.33 -5.72 6.90
C ILE A 151 -0.94 -5.89 5.44
N ILE A 152 0.17 -5.29 5.04
CA ILE A 152 0.91 -5.61 3.83
C ILE A 152 2.21 -6.26 4.26
N PHE A 153 2.38 -7.55 3.96
CA PHE A 153 3.62 -8.28 4.24
C PHE A 153 4.41 -8.44 2.94
N VAL A 154 5.58 -7.84 2.87
CA VAL A 154 6.43 -7.84 1.67
C VAL A 154 7.46 -8.95 1.77
N ILE A 155 7.49 -9.82 0.75
CA ILE A 155 8.39 -10.98 0.63
C ILE A 155 9.37 -10.71 -0.51
N ASP A 156 10.65 -10.93 -0.28
CA ASP A 156 11.67 -10.93 -1.33
C ASP A 156 11.63 -12.26 -2.07
N SER A 157 11.07 -12.29 -3.29
CA SER A 157 10.96 -13.52 -4.06
C SER A 157 12.30 -14.06 -4.57
N THR A 158 13.37 -13.30 -4.45
CA THR A 158 14.72 -13.71 -4.87
C THR A 158 15.53 -14.37 -3.75
N ASP A 159 15.02 -14.30 -2.51
CA ASP A 159 15.73 -14.81 -1.33
C ASP A 159 15.07 -16.07 -0.78
N ALA A 160 15.18 -17.14 -1.56
CA ALA A 160 14.61 -18.45 -1.21
C ALA A 160 15.16 -19.01 0.11
N ALA A 161 16.38 -18.65 0.50
CA ALA A 161 16.99 -19.08 1.74
C ALA A 161 16.24 -18.57 2.98
N ARG A 162 15.53 -17.42 2.86
CA ARG A 162 14.76 -16.86 3.97
C ARG A 162 13.24 -17.06 3.86
N PHE A 163 12.74 -17.88 2.97
CA PHE A 163 11.30 -18.15 2.90
C PHE A 163 10.75 -18.81 4.16
N GLN A 164 11.53 -19.71 4.76
CA GLN A 164 11.14 -20.32 6.04
C GLN A 164 11.02 -19.26 7.15
N GLU A 165 11.96 -18.31 7.23
CA GLU A 165 11.90 -17.19 8.17
C GLU A 165 10.69 -16.29 7.90
N CYS A 166 10.35 -16.03 6.62
CA CYS A 166 9.13 -15.30 6.26
C CYS A 166 7.87 -16.01 6.76
N TYR A 167 7.79 -17.32 6.56
CA TYR A 167 6.67 -18.14 7.02
C TYR A 167 6.51 -18.09 8.54
N GLU A 168 7.59 -18.37 9.28
CA GLU A 168 7.60 -18.33 10.75
C GLU A 168 7.17 -16.96 11.28
N THR A 169 7.71 -15.88 10.69
CA THR A 169 7.33 -14.50 11.03
C THR A 169 5.84 -14.21 10.78
N LEU A 170 5.27 -14.72 9.68
CA LEU A 170 3.84 -14.56 9.38
C LEU A 170 2.97 -15.33 10.38
N ILE A 171 3.40 -16.53 10.78
CA ILE A 171 2.71 -17.32 11.81
C ILE A 171 2.78 -16.61 13.17
N GLU A 172 3.93 -16.08 13.56
CA GLU A 172 4.08 -15.28 14.78
C GLU A 172 3.13 -14.07 14.77
N ILE A 173 3.02 -13.35 13.63
CA ILE A 173 2.08 -12.24 13.49
C ILE A 173 0.64 -12.74 13.62
N ALA A 174 0.28 -13.86 12.99
CA ALA A 174 -1.09 -14.37 12.97
C ALA A 174 -1.59 -14.79 14.36
N HIS A 175 -0.69 -15.26 15.21
CA HIS A 175 -1.01 -15.75 16.56
C HIS A 175 -0.61 -14.79 17.69
N ASP A 176 -0.24 -13.54 17.38
CA ASP A 176 0.13 -12.56 18.40
C ASP A 176 -1.07 -12.19 19.28
N ASP A 177 -0.90 -12.27 20.59
CA ASP A 177 -1.95 -11.99 21.58
C ASP A 177 -2.51 -10.55 21.50
N SER A 178 -1.75 -9.64 20.92
CA SER A 178 -2.18 -8.24 20.74
C SER A 178 -3.38 -8.06 19.78
N TRP A 179 -3.73 -9.11 19.00
CA TRP A 179 -4.94 -9.09 18.17
C TRP A 179 -6.23 -9.24 18.98
N VAL A 180 -6.13 -9.80 20.17
CA VAL A 180 -7.25 -9.91 21.10
C VAL A 180 -7.49 -8.54 21.70
N ILE A 181 -8.33 -7.74 21.06
CA ILE A 181 -8.75 -6.45 21.60
C ILE A 181 -9.66 -6.74 22.78
N GLY A 182 -9.22 -6.38 23.98
CA GLY A 182 -10.09 -6.21 25.13
C GLY A 182 -11.03 -5.03 24.88
N GLY A 183 -12.11 -5.27 24.14
CA GLY A 183 -13.26 -4.38 24.15
C GLY A 183 -13.97 -4.63 25.48
N ASP A 184 -14.34 -3.56 26.19
CA ASP A 184 -15.16 -3.63 27.43
C ASP A 184 -16.56 -4.20 27.16
N ASP A 185 -16.93 -4.42 25.90
CA ASP A 185 -18.20 -5.00 25.47
C ASP A 185 -18.08 -6.53 25.38
N GLU A 186 -18.86 -7.24 26.18
CA GLU A 186 -18.88 -8.70 26.22
C GLU A 186 -19.26 -9.36 24.88
N GLU A 187 -19.94 -8.64 23.99
CA GLU A 187 -20.26 -9.11 22.64
C GLU A 187 -19.04 -9.17 21.69
N SER A 188 -17.96 -8.38 21.98
CA SER A 188 -16.72 -8.40 21.18
C SER A 188 -15.85 -9.65 21.47
N LYS A 189 -16.10 -10.33 22.58
CA LYS A 189 -15.32 -11.52 23.02
C LYS A 189 -15.65 -12.79 22.27
N ILE A 190 -16.74 -12.83 21.48
CA ILE A 190 -17.23 -14.07 20.87
C ILE A 190 -16.54 -14.41 19.53
N SER A 191 -15.76 -13.49 18.94
CA SER A 191 -15.17 -13.69 17.62
C SER A 191 -13.67 -13.97 17.59
N SER A 192 -13.00 -14.16 18.70
CA SER A 192 -11.53 -14.29 18.67
C SER A 192 -11.07 -15.69 19.05
N ASN A 193 -10.90 -16.52 18.03
CA ASN A 193 -10.04 -17.72 18.14
C ASN A 193 -8.54 -17.37 18.25
N GLY A 194 -8.18 -16.18 18.75
CA GLY A 194 -6.80 -15.74 18.93
C GLY A 194 -6.05 -15.52 17.60
N THR A 195 -6.75 -15.31 16.49
CA THR A 195 -6.14 -15.09 15.18
C THR A 195 -6.29 -13.64 14.72
N VAL A 196 -5.39 -13.20 13.84
CA VAL A 196 -5.45 -11.90 13.21
C VAL A 196 -6.79 -11.69 12.52
N ASN A 197 -7.53 -10.64 12.90
CA ASN A 197 -8.87 -10.34 12.39
C ASN A 197 -8.89 -9.21 11.35
N VAL A 198 -7.76 -8.89 10.76
CA VAL A 198 -7.60 -7.88 9.72
C VAL A 198 -7.09 -8.52 8.42
N PRO A 199 -7.40 -7.93 7.24
CA PRO A 199 -6.91 -8.46 5.98
C PRO A 199 -5.39 -8.44 5.89
N VAL A 200 -4.81 -9.53 5.38
CA VAL A 200 -3.36 -9.70 5.19
C VAL A 200 -3.05 -9.81 3.70
N LEU A 201 -2.45 -8.78 3.14
CA LEU A 201 -1.95 -8.77 1.76
C LEU A 201 -0.48 -9.15 1.75
N MET A 202 -0.14 -10.29 1.20
CA MET A 202 1.24 -10.72 0.98
C MET A 202 1.68 -10.34 -0.42
N LEU A 203 2.77 -9.59 -0.53
CA LEU A 203 3.37 -9.18 -1.80
C LEU A 203 4.64 -9.99 -2.07
N ALA A 204 4.58 -10.91 -3.03
CA ALA A 204 5.75 -11.59 -3.56
C ALA A 204 6.50 -10.62 -4.49
N ASN A 205 7.41 -9.82 -3.91
CA ASN A 205 8.08 -8.71 -4.56
C ASN A 205 9.33 -9.14 -5.36
N LYS A 206 9.84 -8.23 -6.18
CA LYS A 206 11.01 -8.37 -7.06
C LYS A 206 10.81 -9.37 -8.20
N GLN A 207 9.57 -9.50 -8.69
CA GLN A 207 9.25 -10.39 -9.83
C GLN A 207 9.87 -9.94 -11.16
N ASP A 208 10.46 -8.75 -11.21
CA ASP A 208 11.26 -8.24 -12.33
C ASP A 208 12.63 -8.90 -12.44
N LEU A 209 13.10 -9.58 -11.39
CA LEU A 209 14.42 -10.20 -11.37
C LEU A 209 14.36 -11.67 -11.80
N PRO A 210 15.31 -12.15 -12.61
CA PRO A 210 15.28 -13.50 -13.19
C PRO A 210 15.41 -14.63 -12.17
N GLN A 211 15.95 -14.35 -10.98
CA GLN A 211 16.05 -15.30 -9.88
C GLN A 211 14.83 -15.33 -8.97
N ALA A 212 13.80 -14.52 -9.26
CA ALA A 212 12.58 -14.52 -8.47
C ALA A 212 11.84 -15.85 -8.59
N VAL A 213 11.46 -16.40 -7.46
CA VAL A 213 10.61 -17.60 -7.41
C VAL A 213 9.19 -17.21 -7.79
N ASP A 214 8.60 -17.94 -8.71
CA ASP A 214 7.25 -17.69 -9.21
C ASP A 214 6.16 -17.95 -8.15
N LEU A 215 4.98 -17.39 -8.38
CA LEU A 215 3.87 -17.47 -7.44
C LEU A 215 3.40 -18.91 -7.16
N VAL A 216 3.44 -19.81 -8.16
CA VAL A 216 2.99 -21.19 -8.01
C VAL A 216 3.94 -21.92 -7.07
N SER A 217 5.24 -21.80 -7.32
CA SER A 217 6.29 -22.39 -6.50
C SER A 217 6.27 -21.86 -5.06
N LEU A 218 6.01 -20.56 -4.86
CA LEU A 218 5.82 -19.97 -3.53
C LEU A 218 4.62 -20.59 -2.81
N LYS A 219 3.46 -20.70 -3.47
CA LYS A 219 2.22 -21.24 -2.88
C LYS A 219 2.30 -22.73 -2.57
N THR A 220 2.91 -23.52 -3.45
CA THR A 220 3.03 -24.98 -3.29
C THR A 220 4.20 -25.38 -2.40
N GLY A 221 5.15 -24.47 -2.17
CA GLY A 221 6.31 -24.66 -1.32
C GLY A 221 6.03 -24.32 0.15
N VAL A 222 6.83 -23.42 0.69
CA VAL A 222 6.80 -23.05 2.12
C VAL A 222 5.45 -22.49 2.56
N PHE A 223 4.76 -21.77 1.67
CA PHE A 223 3.51 -21.08 2.03
C PHE A 223 2.24 -21.93 1.91
N ILE A 224 2.34 -23.22 1.52
CA ILE A 224 1.15 -24.10 1.42
C ILE A 224 0.42 -24.24 2.75
N LYS A 225 1.16 -24.32 3.85
CA LYS A 225 0.59 -24.44 5.20
C LYS A 225 0.01 -23.12 5.70
N LEU A 226 0.56 -21.99 5.24
CA LEU A 226 0.10 -20.66 5.63
C LEU A 226 -1.34 -20.41 5.18
N VAL A 227 -1.73 -20.96 4.03
CA VAL A 227 -3.10 -20.83 3.50
C VAL A 227 -4.10 -21.43 4.47
N SER A 228 -3.83 -22.61 5.03
CA SER A 228 -4.73 -23.26 5.99
C SER A 228 -4.73 -22.54 7.35
N GLU A 229 -3.62 -21.98 7.77
CA GLU A 229 -3.52 -21.28 9.06
C GLU A 229 -4.10 -19.86 9.01
N LEU A 230 -4.02 -19.19 7.85
CA LEU A 230 -4.65 -17.91 7.60
C LEU A 230 -6.07 -18.04 6.99
N GLU A 231 -6.63 -19.24 6.89
CA GLU A 231 -7.94 -19.49 6.28
C GLU A 231 -9.08 -18.75 7.01
N ALA A 232 -8.92 -18.50 8.29
CA ALA A 232 -9.85 -17.66 9.08
C ALA A 232 -9.70 -16.15 8.81
N THR A 233 -8.67 -15.74 8.09
CA THR A 233 -8.40 -14.34 7.78
C THR A 233 -8.54 -14.07 6.28
N ASP A 234 -9.00 -12.87 5.92
CA ASP A 234 -8.94 -12.40 4.54
C ASP A 234 -7.47 -12.23 4.14
N SER A 235 -6.86 -13.25 3.52
CA SER A 235 -5.47 -13.22 3.09
C SER A 235 -5.32 -13.41 1.58
N LYS A 236 -4.34 -12.77 0.96
CA LYS A 236 -4.01 -12.93 -0.45
C LYS A 236 -2.53 -12.76 -0.72
N LEU A 237 -1.95 -13.67 -1.51
CA LEU A 237 -0.59 -13.56 -2.02
C LEU A 237 -0.63 -13.11 -3.49
N ILE A 238 0.02 -11.99 -3.80
CA ILE A 238 0.06 -11.38 -5.13
C ILE A 238 1.52 -11.19 -5.57
N PRO A 239 1.88 -11.61 -6.80
CA PRO A 239 3.19 -11.30 -7.38
C PRO A 239 3.26 -9.84 -7.79
N VAL A 240 4.35 -9.15 -7.43
CA VAL A 240 4.55 -7.74 -7.76
C VAL A 240 6.00 -7.44 -8.11
N SER A 241 6.19 -6.37 -8.88
CA SER A 241 7.46 -5.65 -8.89
C SER A 241 7.21 -4.22 -8.43
N VAL A 242 7.66 -3.93 -7.22
CA VAL A 242 7.56 -2.57 -6.67
C VAL A 242 8.36 -1.58 -7.50
N LEU A 243 9.51 -2.00 -8.02
CA LEU A 243 10.39 -1.13 -8.79
C LEU A 243 9.82 -0.82 -10.18
N GLU A 244 9.19 -1.80 -10.83
CA GLU A 244 8.59 -1.65 -12.17
C GLU A 244 7.08 -1.31 -12.14
N ASN A 245 6.52 -1.05 -10.95
CA ASN A 245 5.10 -0.74 -10.75
C ASN A 245 4.14 -1.82 -11.28
N GLN A 246 4.53 -3.08 -11.20
CA GLN A 246 3.68 -4.19 -11.64
C GLN A 246 2.86 -4.74 -10.47
N GLY A 247 1.55 -4.86 -10.64
CA GLY A 247 0.63 -5.46 -9.69
C GLY A 247 0.31 -4.60 -8.45
N LEU A 248 0.83 -3.36 -8.35
CA LEU A 248 0.66 -2.53 -7.15
C LEU A 248 -0.76 -1.97 -7.02
N LYS A 249 -1.32 -1.45 -8.11
CA LYS A 249 -2.69 -0.89 -8.11
C LYS A 249 -3.72 -1.94 -7.73
N GLU A 250 -3.68 -3.11 -8.39
CA GLU A 250 -4.57 -4.24 -8.13
C GLU A 250 -4.43 -4.76 -6.69
N SER A 251 -3.21 -4.78 -6.18
CA SER A 251 -2.92 -5.19 -4.81
C SER A 251 -3.58 -4.26 -3.79
N LEU A 252 -3.46 -2.95 -4.00
CA LEU A 252 -4.08 -1.95 -3.13
C LEU A 252 -5.60 -1.94 -3.26
N GLU A 253 -6.15 -2.07 -4.45
CA GLU A 253 -7.59 -2.15 -4.67
C GLU A 253 -8.20 -3.36 -3.95
N TRP A 254 -7.53 -4.52 -4.03
CA TRP A 254 -7.95 -5.69 -3.27
C TRP A 254 -7.94 -5.41 -1.76
N LEU A 255 -6.86 -4.83 -1.24
CA LEU A 255 -6.75 -4.54 0.19
C LEU A 255 -7.85 -3.56 0.62
N VAL A 256 -8.06 -2.47 -0.12
CA VAL A 256 -9.08 -1.46 0.21
C VAL A 256 -10.48 -2.06 0.17
N ALA A 257 -10.78 -2.92 -0.81
CA ALA A 257 -12.07 -3.64 -0.85
C ALA A 257 -12.28 -4.48 0.41
N ARG A 258 -11.23 -5.15 0.92
CA ARG A 258 -11.31 -5.93 2.16
C ARG A 258 -11.43 -5.07 3.41
N LEU A 259 -10.74 -3.93 3.45
CA LEU A 259 -10.88 -2.96 4.55
C LEU A 259 -12.32 -2.45 4.67
N ILE A 260 -12.96 -2.14 3.54
CA ILE A 260 -14.36 -1.70 3.50
C ILE A 260 -15.29 -2.85 3.93
N TYR A 261 -15.06 -4.05 3.44
CA TYR A 261 -15.85 -5.23 3.81
C TYR A 261 -15.76 -5.50 5.33
N ASN A 262 -14.57 -5.38 5.91
CA ASN A 262 -14.31 -5.61 7.33
C ASN A 262 -14.63 -4.41 8.23
N LYS A 263 -15.21 -3.35 7.70
CA LYS A 263 -15.58 -2.13 8.45
C LYS A 263 -16.50 -2.41 9.65
N GLY A 264 -17.32 -3.46 9.56
CA GLY A 264 -18.18 -3.91 10.67
C GLY A 264 -17.38 -4.45 11.86
N ASN A 265 -16.28 -5.15 11.58
CA ASN A 265 -15.43 -5.78 12.59
C ASN A 265 -14.41 -4.77 13.17
N LYS A 266 -13.84 -3.95 12.32
CA LYS A 266 -12.88 -2.92 12.72
C LYS A 266 -13.20 -1.59 12.03
N ARG A 267 -13.72 -0.64 12.81
CA ARG A 267 -14.18 0.67 12.29
C ARG A 267 -12.99 1.54 11.90
N PRO A 268 -13.06 2.27 10.77
CA PRO A 268 -12.05 3.24 10.41
C PRO A 268 -12.01 4.42 11.38
N GLU A 269 -10.87 5.11 11.41
CA GLU A 269 -10.81 6.44 12.05
C GLU A 269 -11.50 7.47 11.13
N TYR A 270 -12.13 8.47 11.73
CA TYR A 270 -12.78 9.55 10.98
C TYR A 270 -12.03 10.87 11.19
N LYS A 271 -11.63 11.50 10.08
CA LYS A 271 -10.94 12.80 10.08
C LYS A 271 -11.66 13.83 9.25
#